data_ea56682f177722d6e2e5e4e8a114dfb7
#
_entry.id   ea56682f177722d6e2e5e4e8a114dfb7
#
_cell.length_a   1.000
_cell.length_b   1.000
_cell.length_c   1.000
_cell.angle_alpha   90.00
_cell.angle_beta   90.00
_cell.angle_gamma   90.00
#
_symmetry.space_group_name_H-M   'P 1'
#
loop_
_entity.id
_entity.type
_entity.pdbx_description
1 polymer ?
#
loop_
_entity_poly.entity_id
_entity_poly.type
_entity_poly.pdbx_seq_one_letter_code
_entity_poly.pdbx_strand_id
1 'polypeptide(L)' 'MAVSDKNEFEHELKNFLAIILGYADLLIEEMSADDPRMEDLSEIHKAASAAVALLNNPRGTMP' A
#
# COMPACT_ATOMS: atom_id res chain seq x y z
N MET A 1 -16.86 -20.46 -7.30
CA MET A 1 -16.37 -19.45 -7.31
C MET A 1 -16.56 -18.56 -6.19
N ALA A 2 -17.60 -18.51 -5.62
CA ALA A 2 -17.79 -17.65 -4.54
C ALA A 2 -16.83 -17.87 -3.41
N VAL A 3 -16.46 -19.06 -3.23
CA VAL A 3 -15.59 -19.36 -2.14
C VAL A 3 -14.27 -18.68 -2.21
N SER A 4 -13.71 -18.64 -3.37
CA SER A 4 -12.41 -18.06 -3.50
C SER A 4 -12.47 -16.59 -3.79
N ASP A 5 -13.64 -16.05 -3.94
CA ASP A 5 -13.76 -14.66 -4.29
C ASP A 5 -13.12 -13.76 -3.28
N LYS A 6 -13.31 -14.02 -2.01
CA LYS A 6 -12.76 -13.18 -1.00
C LYS A 6 -11.25 -13.23 -1.01
N ASN A 7 -10.69 -14.41 -1.10
CA ASN A 7 -9.24 -14.54 -1.14
C ASN A 7 -8.65 -13.94 -2.39
N GLU A 8 -9.32 -14.10 -3.49
CA GLU A 8 -8.84 -13.53 -4.74
C GLU A 8 -8.90 -12.02 -4.68
N PHE A 9 -9.95 -11.50 -4.11
CA PHE A 9 -10.08 -10.06 -3.98
C PHE A 9 -8.94 -9.50 -3.15
N GLU A 10 -8.66 -10.11 -2.02
CA GLU A 10 -7.60 -9.65 -1.15
C GLU A 10 -6.25 -9.77 -1.82
N HIS A 11 -6.05 -10.85 -2.54
CA HIS A 11 -4.79 -11.07 -3.22
C HIS A 11 -4.56 -10.03 -4.29
N GLU A 12 -5.58 -9.73 -5.05
CA GLU A 12 -5.46 -8.73 -6.10
C GLU A 12 -5.25 -7.36 -5.51
N LEU A 13 -5.94 -7.06 -4.44
CA LEU A 13 -5.77 -5.78 -3.79
C LEU A 13 -4.36 -5.62 -3.27
N LYS A 14 -3.81 -6.66 -2.70
CA LYS A 14 -2.43 -6.62 -2.25
C LYS A 14 -1.48 -6.39 -3.41
N ASN A 15 -1.76 -7.00 -4.53
CA ASN A 15 -0.92 -6.80 -5.71
C ASN A 15 -0.93 -5.36 -6.17
N PHE A 16 -2.11 -4.76 -6.20
CA PHE A 16 -2.20 -3.36 -6.60
C PHE A 16 -1.49 -2.46 -5.61
N LEU A 17 -1.65 -2.76 -4.34
CA LEU A 17 -0.98 -1.97 -3.32
C LEU A 17 0.53 -2.11 -3.40
N ALA A 18 1.00 -3.28 -3.74
CA ALA A 18 2.44 -3.49 -3.92
C ALA A 18 2.97 -2.65 -5.07
N ILE A 19 2.20 -2.54 -6.14
CA ILE A 19 2.60 -1.72 -7.26
C ILE A 19 2.66 -0.26 -6.84
N ILE A 20 1.66 0.20 -6.13
CA ILE A 20 1.63 1.58 -5.66
C ILE A 20 2.82 1.85 -4.76
N LEU A 21 3.11 0.94 -3.84
CA LEU A 21 4.24 1.11 -2.95
C LEU A 21 5.56 1.13 -3.70
N GLY A 22 5.68 0.26 -4.70
CA GLY A 22 6.89 0.21 -5.48
C GLY A 22 7.18 1.50 -6.21
N TYR A 23 6.15 2.06 -6.82
CA TYR A 23 6.35 3.30 -7.55
C TYR A 23 6.51 4.49 -6.60
N ALA A 24 5.83 4.46 -5.47
CA ALA A 24 6.03 5.51 -4.48
C ALA A 24 7.47 5.50 -3.98
N ASP A 25 8.02 4.32 -3.73
CA ASP A 25 9.42 4.19 -3.30
C ASP A 25 10.36 4.73 -4.36
N LEU A 26 10.12 4.40 -5.61
CA LEU A 26 10.97 4.86 -6.68
C LEU A 26 10.97 6.37 -6.78
N LEU A 27 9.80 6.95 -6.69
CA LEU A 27 9.68 8.40 -6.78
C LEU A 27 10.35 9.08 -5.60
N ILE A 28 10.18 8.52 -4.43
CA ILE A 28 10.79 9.08 -3.25
C ILE A 28 12.31 9.06 -3.37
N GLU A 29 12.84 7.98 -3.92
CA GLU A 29 14.27 7.87 -4.09
C GLU A 29 14.82 8.85 -5.10
N GLU A 30 14.04 9.16 -6.10
CA GLU A 30 14.50 10.04 -7.17
C GLU A 30 14.32 11.49 -6.85
N MET A 31 13.53 11.84 -5.86
CA MET A 31 13.25 13.22 -5.58
C MET A 31 14.21 13.78 -4.57
N SER A 32 14.40 15.08 -4.64
CA SER A 32 15.18 15.75 -3.62
C SER A 32 14.39 15.78 -2.33
N ALA A 33 15.10 15.79 -1.23
CA ALA A 33 14.45 15.78 0.07
C ALA A 33 13.57 16.99 0.29
N ASP A 34 13.91 18.11 -0.34
CA ASP A 34 13.09 19.31 -0.16
C ASP A 34 12.07 19.52 -1.25
N ASP A 35 11.82 18.51 -2.07
CA ASP A 35 10.78 18.61 -3.07
C ASP A 35 9.43 18.65 -2.35
N PRO A 36 8.58 19.61 -2.68
CA PRO A 36 7.29 19.71 -2.01
C PRO A 36 6.40 18.48 -2.22
N ARG A 37 6.62 17.72 -3.30
CA ARG A 37 5.81 16.54 -3.54
C ARG A 37 6.21 15.39 -2.64
N MET A 38 7.36 15.50 -1.97
CA MET A 38 7.82 14.45 -1.08
C MET A 38 6.80 14.17 0.03
N GLU A 39 6.21 15.22 0.53
CA GLU A 39 5.23 15.07 1.58
C GLU A 39 4.02 14.29 1.09
N ASP A 40 3.56 14.60 -0.11
CA ASP A 40 2.42 13.89 -0.67
C ASP A 40 2.74 12.43 -0.90
N LEU A 41 3.92 12.16 -1.44
CA LEU A 41 4.31 10.78 -1.68
C LEU A 41 4.46 10.00 -0.38
N SER A 42 4.92 10.66 0.64
CA SER A 42 5.04 10.03 1.94
C SER A 42 3.69 9.60 2.46
N GLU A 43 2.68 10.45 2.26
CA GLU A 43 1.33 10.11 2.68
C GLU A 43 0.75 8.95 1.88
N ILE A 44 1.02 8.93 0.58
CA ILE A 44 0.59 7.82 -0.25
C ILE A 44 1.24 6.52 0.22
N HIS A 45 2.52 6.59 0.49
CA HIS A 45 3.25 5.42 0.95
C HIS A 45 2.69 4.92 2.27
N LYS A 46 2.40 5.82 3.18
CA LYS A 46 1.85 5.45 4.47
C LYS A 46 0.48 4.79 4.33
N ALA A 47 -0.36 5.38 3.50
CA ALA A 47 -1.70 4.85 3.31
C ALA A 47 -1.66 3.45 2.69
N ALA A 48 -0.83 3.28 1.68
CA ALA A 48 -0.74 1.98 1.03
C ALA A 48 -0.15 0.94 1.96
N SER A 49 0.84 1.33 2.76
CA SER A 49 1.42 0.41 3.74
C SER A 49 0.38 -0.01 4.78
N ALA A 50 -0.42 0.94 5.22
CA ALA A 50 -1.46 0.64 6.20
C ALA A 50 -2.49 -0.32 5.60
N ALA A 51 -2.81 -0.13 4.33
CA ALA A 51 -3.78 -1.00 3.68
C ALA A 51 -3.24 -2.42 3.57
N VAL A 52 -1.97 -2.56 3.26
CA VAL A 52 -1.36 -3.88 3.20
C VAL A 52 -1.39 -4.55 4.58
N ALA A 53 -1.10 -3.77 5.61
CA ALA A 53 -1.11 -4.31 6.95
C ALA A 53 -2.51 -4.78 7.35
N LEU A 54 -3.52 -4.03 6.94
CA LEU A 54 -4.89 -4.43 7.20
C LEU A 54 -5.24 -5.74 6.52
N LEU A 55 -4.80 -5.89 5.28
CA LEU A 55 -5.09 -7.11 4.54
C LEU A 55 -4.36 -8.30 5.12
N ASN A 56 -3.14 -8.09 5.58
CA ASN A 56 -2.37 -9.17 6.16
C ASN A 56 -2.88 -9.54 7.53
N ASN A 57 -3.47 -8.59 8.24
CA ASN A 57 -3.82 -8.83 9.63
C ASN A 57 -5.15 -8.19 9.94
N PRO A 58 -6.18 -8.65 9.31
CA PRO A 58 -7.46 -7.96 9.39
C PRO A 58 -8.03 -7.87 10.78
N ARG A 59 -7.76 -8.86 11.60
CA ARG A 59 -8.29 -8.80 12.91
C ARG A 59 -7.32 -8.29 13.86
N GLY A 60 -6.08 -8.42 13.57
CA GLY A 60 -5.04 -8.04 14.46
C GLY A 60 -4.90 -6.57 14.63
N THR A 61 -5.55 -5.81 13.84
CA THR A 61 -5.45 -4.40 13.96
C THR A 61 -6.11 -3.90 15.20
N MET A 62 -6.97 -4.68 15.72
CA MET A 62 -7.61 -4.21 16.88
C MET A 62 -6.90 -4.64 18.08
N PRO A 63 -6.41 -3.79 18.84
CA PRO A 63 -5.75 -4.15 20.07
C PRO A 63 -6.73 -4.71 21.05
#